data_3a0041237067bf2cbd503dc66ec07df8
#
_entry.id   3a0041237067bf2cbd503dc66ec07df8
#
_cell.length_a   1.000
_cell.length_b   1.000
_cell.length_c   1.000
_cell.angle_alpha   90.00
_cell.angle_beta   90.00
_cell.angle_gamma   90.00
#
_symmetry.space_group_name_H-M   'P 1'
#
loop_
_entity.id
_entity.type
_entity.pdbx_description
1 polymer ?
#
loop_
_entity_poly.entity_id
_entity_poly.type
_entity_poly.pdbx_seq_one_letter_code
_entity_poly.pdbx_strand_id
1 'polypeptide(L)'
;MYDADFRECPCAAVDTAYPMTQQGADTPGAFDVPTTAGRITTIKIFISGLSTDVVTGSTCAVHLYGGGIVIGEGWFIGPLISESGAAATSGGFAYAGAMIYKTNIPVKGGGKISADAFVHGEDLGTAHMLLELEYDGEPGRIVDCDYREDDIGAAANTLVTLATRGAAVAEGDFKPAYGTICEIIVGAALDPTGDAANGLVFAPAFQLSGSGLMLAGNYKFLGPAGPTQPDTDVAGNQSVIINPERYLTNIKVKVGNTIRVQAQNIESINPGHAIVAFCYS
;
A
#
# COMPACT_ATOMS: atom_id res chain seq x y z
N MET A 1 11.03 -6.84 -26.45
CA MET A 1 9.85 -6.10 -27.02
C MET A 1 9.09 -5.64 -25.81
N TYR A 2 8.89 -4.35 -25.64
CA TYR A 2 8.12 -3.80 -24.54
C TYR A 2 6.65 -4.17 -24.74
N ASP A 3 6.04 -4.75 -23.74
CA ASP A 3 4.63 -5.10 -23.71
C ASP A 3 4.03 -4.71 -22.36
N ALA A 4 2.80 -4.32 -22.33
CA ALA A 4 2.10 -3.92 -21.12
C ALA A 4 0.66 -4.42 -21.14
N ASP A 5 0.15 -4.73 -19.97
CA ASP A 5 -1.23 -5.13 -19.76
C ASP A 5 -1.79 -4.44 -18.53
N PHE A 6 -3.07 -4.10 -18.52
CA PHE A 6 -3.73 -3.50 -17.38
C PHE A 6 -5.02 -4.22 -16.99
N ARG A 7 -5.37 -4.11 -15.73
CA ARG A 7 -6.64 -4.56 -15.17
C ARG A 7 -7.17 -3.55 -14.19
N GLU A 8 -8.47 -3.56 -14.04
CA GLU A 8 -9.19 -2.72 -13.12
C GLU A 8 -10.28 -3.48 -12.38
N CYS A 9 -10.70 -2.94 -11.26
CA CYS A 9 -11.90 -3.39 -10.55
C CYS A 9 -12.51 -2.26 -9.72
N PRO A 10 -13.84 -2.21 -9.60
CA PRO A 10 -14.50 -1.42 -8.57
C PRO A 10 -14.33 -2.11 -7.21
N CYS A 11 -13.92 -1.35 -6.20
CA CYS A 11 -13.83 -1.81 -4.81
C CYS A 11 -14.94 -1.13 -4.02
N ALA A 12 -16.05 -1.84 -3.80
CA ALA A 12 -17.26 -1.30 -3.18
C ALA A 12 -17.34 -1.52 -1.66
N ALA A 13 -16.40 -2.26 -1.08
CA ALA A 13 -16.31 -2.49 0.35
C ALA A 13 -14.84 -2.60 0.77
N VAL A 14 -14.56 -2.17 1.98
CA VAL A 14 -13.25 -2.32 2.62
C VAL A 14 -13.00 -3.77 3.05
N ASP A 15 -11.75 -4.12 3.27
CA ASP A 15 -11.31 -5.43 3.76
C ASP A 15 -11.84 -6.62 2.94
N THR A 16 -12.10 -6.38 1.66
CA THR A 16 -12.63 -7.37 0.75
C THR A 16 -11.72 -7.53 -0.46
N ALA A 17 -11.45 -8.78 -0.85
CA ALA A 17 -10.70 -9.08 -2.07
C ALA A 17 -11.58 -8.84 -3.30
N TYR A 18 -11.11 -8.01 -4.22
CA TYR A 18 -11.75 -7.76 -5.50
C TYR A 18 -10.88 -8.25 -6.64
N PRO A 19 -11.27 -9.33 -7.35
CA PRO A 19 -10.53 -9.79 -8.51
C PRO A 19 -10.45 -8.73 -9.60
N MET A 20 -9.24 -8.42 -10.05
CA MET A 20 -8.99 -7.42 -11.08
C MET A 20 -9.14 -8.05 -12.47
N THR A 21 -10.38 -8.17 -12.95
CA THR A 21 -10.71 -8.88 -14.17
C THR A 21 -11.23 -8.00 -15.31
N GLN A 22 -11.45 -6.72 -15.04
CA GLN A 22 -11.95 -5.80 -16.06
C GLN A 22 -10.80 -5.10 -16.79
N GLN A 23 -11.03 -4.76 -18.05
CA GLN A 23 -10.16 -3.94 -18.87
C GLN A 23 -11.06 -3.03 -19.73
N GLY A 24 -11.42 -1.89 -19.17
CA GLY A 24 -12.46 -1.05 -19.73
C GLY A 24 -13.80 -1.77 -19.81
N ALA A 25 -14.37 -1.90 -21.00
CA ALA A 25 -15.65 -2.59 -21.24
C ALA A 25 -15.52 -4.12 -21.27
N ASP A 26 -14.31 -4.65 -21.35
CA ASP A 26 -14.05 -6.07 -21.45
C ASP A 26 -13.86 -6.72 -20.08
N THR A 27 -14.12 -8.02 -20.00
CA THR A 27 -13.89 -8.83 -18.79
C THR A 27 -12.98 -10.03 -19.11
N PRO A 28 -11.68 -9.80 -19.36
CA PRO A 28 -10.79 -10.85 -19.85
C PRO A 28 -10.34 -11.86 -18.79
N GLY A 29 -10.51 -11.56 -17.51
CA GLY A 29 -10.04 -12.41 -16.42
C GLY A 29 -8.56 -12.16 -16.05
N ALA A 30 -7.82 -13.22 -15.74
CA ALA A 30 -6.41 -13.11 -15.38
C ALA A 30 -5.55 -12.54 -16.53
N PHE A 31 -4.39 -11.95 -16.17
CA PHE A 31 -3.40 -11.50 -17.15
C PHE A 31 -2.80 -12.69 -17.89
N ASP A 32 -2.79 -12.65 -19.20
CA ASP A 32 -2.05 -13.60 -20.02
C ASP A 32 -0.62 -13.09 -20.20
N VAL A 33 0.35 -13.79 -19.60
CA VAL A 33 1.76 -13.44 -19.76
C VAL A 33 2.16 -13.63 -21.22
N PRO A 34 2.70 -12.61 -21.90
CA PRO A 34 3.16 -12.76 -23.29
C PRO A 34 4.11 -13.96 -23.41
N THR A 35 3.95 -14.74 -24.47
CA THR A 35 4.71 -16.01 -24.64
C THR A 35 6.23 -15.82 -24.66
N THR A 36 6.69 -14.63 -25.02
CA THR A 36 8.11 -14.26 -25.09
C THR A 36 8.59 -13.51 -23.84
N ALA A 37 7.69 -13.15 -22.92
CA ALA A 37 8.06 -12.41 -21.72
C ALA A 37 8.84 -13.28 -20.73
N GLY A 38 9.91 -12.73 -20.19
CA GLY A 38 10.75 -13.36 -19.18
C GLY A 38 10.62 -12.74 -17.78
N ARG A 39 10.12 -11.51 -17.68
CA ARG A 39 9.97 -10.80 -16.41
C ARG A 39 8.97 -9.66 -16.45
N ILE A 40 8.40 -9.33 -15.29
CA ILE A 40 7.73 -8.05 -15.05
C ILE A 40 8.80 -7.07 -14.59
N THR A 41 8.89 -5.93 -15.27
CA THR A 41 9.89 -4.89 -15.00
C THR A 41 9.30 -3.63 -14.39
N THR A 42 7.98 -3.45 -14.51
CA THR A 42 7.28 -2.35 -13.85
C THR A 42 5.89 -2.81 -13.41
N ILE A 43 5.52 -2.44 -12.20
CA ILE A 43 4.15 -2.54 -11.68
C ILE A 43 3.70 -1.13 -11.36
N LYS A 44 2.52 -0.72 -11.87
CA LYS A 44 1.90 0.57 -11.55
C LYS A 44 0.54 0.33 -10.95
N ILE A 45 0.29 0.95 -9.81
CA ILE A 45 -0.98 0.86 -9.10
C ILE A 45 -1.57 2.26 -8.99
N PHE A 46 -2.81 2.40 -9.44
CA PHE A 46 -3.57 3.64 -9.39
C PHE A 46 -4.86 3.42 -8.62
N ILE A 47 -5.37 4.49 -8.04
CA ILE A 47 -6.72 4.54 -7.50
C ILE A 47 -7.45 5.73 -8.08
N SER A 48 -8.72 5.56 -8.39
CA SER A 48 -9.59 6.61 -8.94
C SER A 48 -11.05 6.41 -8.51
N GLY A 49 -11.89 7.38 -8.79
CA GLY A 49 -13.34 7.23 -8.68
C GLY A 49 -13.86 7.10 -7.25
N LEU A 50 -13.24 7.79 -6.30
CA LEU A 50 -13.74 7.84 -4.93
C LEU A 50 -15.11 8.52 -4.89
N SER A 51 -16.08 7.94 -4.22
CA SER A 51 -17.37 8.57 -4.02
C SER A 51 -17.29 9.69 -2.98
N THR A 52 -18.30 10.53 -2.94
CA THR A 52 -18.33 11.82 -2.26
C THR A 52 -18.32 11.79 -0.73
N ASP A 53 -18.32 10.61 -0.11
CA ASP A 53 -18.53 10.47 1.34
C ASP A 53 -17.38 9.74 2.05
N VAL A 54 -16.14 9.94 1.59
CA VAL A 54 -14.98 9.36 2.28
C VAL A 54 -14.73 10.13 3.57
N VAL A 55 -14.90 9.49 4.71
CA VAL A 55 -14.80 10.12 6.05
C VAL A 55 -13.48 9.78 6.75
N THR A 56 -12.70 8.84 6.25
CA THR A 56 -11.46 8.38 6.90
C THR A 56 -10.36 8.04 5.91
N GLY A 57 -9.12 8.02 6.41
CA GLY A 57 -7.96 7.62 5.61
C GLY A 57 -8.01 6.14 5.23
N SER A 58 -7.61 5.84 4.00
CA SER A 58 -7.62 4.48 3.49
C SER A 58 -6.29 4.11 2.85
N THR A 59 -5.93 2.86 3.01
CA THR A 59 -4.80 2.22 2.34
C THR A 59 -5.31 1.29 1.25
N CYS A 60 -4.54 1.10 0.21
CA CYS A 60 -4.88 0.13 -0.82
C CYS A 60 -3.68 -0.74 -1.17
N ALA A 61 -3.94 -1.97 -1.56
CA ALA A 61 -2.93 -2.93 -1.96
C ALA A 61 -3.41 -3.82 -3.09
N VAL A 62 -2.46 -4.41 -3.80
CA VAL A 62 -2.71 -5.43 -4.82
C VAL A 62 -1.92 -6.67 -4.48
N HIS A 63 -2.56 -7.83 -4.56
CA HIS A 63 -1.94 -9.14 -4.44
C HIS A 63 -1.80 -9.77 -5.81
N LEU A 64 -0.56 -10.03 -6.24
CA LEU A 64 -0.23 -10.75 -7.48
C LEU A 64 0.08 -12.20 -7.19
N TYR A 65 -0.56 -13.12 -7.92
CA TYR A 65 -0.34 -14.56 -7.76
C TYR A 65 -0.63 -15.32 -9.04
N GLY A 66 -0.37 -16.62 -9.05
CA GLY A 66 -0.73 -17.49 -10.17
C GLY A 66 0.46 -18.26 -10.75
N GLY A 67 0.17 -19.21 -11.66
CA GLY A 67 1.19 -20.09 -12.24
C GLY A 67 2.10 -19.44 -13.27
N GLY A 68 1.81 -18.20 -13.67
CA GLY A 68 2.61 -17.42 -14.62
C GLY A 68 3.65 -16.50 -13.98
N ILE A 69 3.70 -16.40 -12.64
CA ILE A 69 4.60 -15.52 -11.91
C ILE A 69 5.43 -16.33 -10.88
N VAL A 70 6.69 -15.94 -10.70
CA VAL A 70 7.55 -16.51 -9.66
C VAL A 70 7.77 -15.44 -8.60
N ILE A 71 6.94 -15.47 -7.58
CA ILE A 71 6.91 -14.50 -6.50
C ILE A 71 6.61 -15.21 -5.18
N GLY A 72 7.11 -14.69 -4.07
CA GLY A 72 6.89 -15.27 -2.75
C GLY A 72 5.58 -14.80 -2.13
N GLU A 73 5.50 -13.53 -1.80
CA GLU A 73 4.34 -12.91 -1.14
C GLU A 73 3.45 -12.18 -2.13
N GLY A 74 4.01 -11.39 -3.04
CA GLY A 74 3.28 -10.73 -4.13
C GLY A 74 2.41 -9.56 -3.74
N TRP A 75 2.66 -8.91 -2.60
CA TRP A 75 1.85 -7.82 -2.09
C TRP A 75 2.46 -6.45 -2.35
N PHE A 76 1.77 -5.62 -3.08
CA PHE A 76 2.20 -4.27 -3.45
C PHE A 76 1.21 -3.25 -2.96
N ILE A 77 1.65 -2.27 -2.16
CA ILE A 77 0.79 -1.18 -1.69
C ILE A 77 0.59 -0.15 -2.79
N GLY A 78 -0.62 0.40 -2.85
CA GLY A 78 -0.99 1.49 -3.75
C GLY A 78 -0.80 2.86 -3.09
N PRO A 79 -1.29 3.91 -3.74
CA PRO A 79 -1.39 5.24 -3.14
C PRO A 79 -2.28 5.21 -1.90
N LEU A 80 -2.01 6.08 -0.94
CA LEU A 80 -2.83 6.26 0.25
C LEU A 80 -3.85 7.36 0.01
N ILE A 81 -5.01 7.20 0.62
CA ILE A 81 -6.05 8.22 0.62
C ILE A 81 -6.16 8.73 2.04
N SER A 82 -5.90 10.01 2.24
CA SER A 82 -6.14 10.67 3.51
C SER A 82 -7.23 11.70 3.33
N GLU A 83 -8.13 11.78 4.28
CA GLU A 83 -9.19 12.76 4.26
C GLU A 83 -8.94 13.91 5.23
N SER A 84 -9.42 15.07 4.86
CA SER A 84 -9.51 16.22 5.75
C SER A 84 -10.97 16.48 6.11
N GLY A 85 -11.44 15.89 7.17
CA GLY A 85 -12.66 16.10 7.96
C GLY A 85 -13.92 16.73 7.35
N ALA A 86 -15.08 16.30 7.82
CA ALA A 86 -16.46 16.71 7.56
C ALA A 86 -16.98 16.60 6.11
N ALA A 87 -17.99 15.76 5.93
CA ALA A 87 -18.73 15.45 4.70
C ALA A 87 -18.55 16.43 3.54
N ALA A 88 -17.71 16.06 2.59
CA ALA A 88 -17.52 16.82 1.36
C ALA A 88 -18.79 16.76 0.52
N THR A 89 -19.63 17.76 0.58
CA THR A 89 -20.87 17.86 -0.21
C THR A 89 -20.66 18.22 -1.68
N SER A 90 -19.43 18.31 -2.15
CA SER A 90 -19.16 18.54 -3.60
C SER A 90 -17.72 18.22 -3.98
N GLY A 91 -17.50 17.08 -4.55
CA GLY A 91 -16.50 16.57 -5.41
C GLY A 91 -15.34 17.44 -5.88
N GLY A 92 -14.29 17.53 -5.11
CA GLY A 92 -12.99 17.95 -5.60
C GLY A 92 -11.97 16.86 -5.25
N PHE A 93 -11.66 15.99 -6.18
CA PHE A 93 -10.63 14.99 -5.97
C PHE A 93 -9.25 15.55 -6.28
N ALA A 94 -8.33 15.47 -5.32
CA ALA A 94 -6.93 15.61 -5.63
C ALA A 94 -6.47 14.40 -6.47
N TYR A 95 -5.66 14.65 -7.46
CA TYR A 95 -5.21 13.69 -8.44
C TYR A 95 -4.49 12.51 -7.80
N ALA A 96 -4.93 11.29 -8.11
CA ALA A 96 -4.29 10.08 -7.66
C ALA A 96 -2.88 9.96 -8.27
N GLY A 97 -1.86 9.97 -7.43
CA GLY A 97 -0.53 9.54 -7.84
C GLY A 97 -0.53 8.04 -8.16
N ALA A 98 0.35 7.61 -9.06
CA ALA A 98 0.62 6.19 -9.24
C ALA A 98 1.71 5.75 -8.26
N MET A 99 1.52 4.61 -7.61
CA MET A 99 2.63 3.87 -7.00
C MET A 99 3.30 3.05 -8.09
N ILE A 100 4.59 3.34 -8.33
CA ILE A 100 5.38 2.70 -9.39
C ILE A 100 6.50 1.89 -8.75
N TYR A 101 6.54 0.59 -9.06
CA TYR A 101 7.58 -0.33 -8.64
C TYR A 101 8.44 -0.72 -9.83
N LYS A 102 9.75 -0.49 -9.74
CA LYS A 102 10.73 -1.01 -10.69
C LYS A 102 11.17 -2.39 -10.24
N THR A 103 10.71 -3.40 -10.95
CA THR A 103 10.80 -4.80 -10.56
C THR A 103 11.70 -5.63 -11.47
N ASN A 104 12.00 -6.83 -11.03
CA ASN A 104 12.70 -7.86 -11.78
C ASN A 104 12.10 -9.22 -11.45
N ILE A 105 10.77 -9.34 -11.58
CA ILE A 105 10.03 -10.52 -11.17
C ILE A 105 9.97 -11.50 -12.33
N PRO A 106 10.52 -12.71 -12.19
CA PRO A 106 10.47 -13.70 -13.26
C PRO A 106 9.02 -14.13 -13.55
N VAL A 107 8.73 -14.29 -14.83
CA VAL A 107 7.45 -14.81 -15.31
C VAL A 107 7.65 -15.98 -16.26
N LYS A 108 6.61 -16.80 -16.38
CA LYS A 108 6.55 -17.91 -17.32
C LYS A 108 5.69 -17.50 -18.51
N GLY A 109 6.31 -17.32 -19.66
CA GLY A 109 5.63 -16.99 -20.91
C GLY A 109 4.49 -17.96 -21.21
N GLY A 110 3.34 -17.42 -21.60
CA GLY A 110 2.09 -18.16 -21.80
C GLY A 110 1.39 -18.62 -20.50
N GLY A 111 1.92 -18.28 -19.34
CA GLY A 111 1.24 -18.53 -18.06
C GLY A 111 0.17 -17.47 -17.76
N LYS A 112 -0.53 -17.63 -16.64
CA LYS A 112 -1.55 -16.68 -16.18
C LYS A 112 -1.15 -16.09 -14.83
N ILE A 113 -1.35 -14.77 -14.68
CA ILE A 113 -1.21 -14.03 -13.45
C ILE A 113 -2.60 -13.56 -13.03
N SER A 114 -2.94 -13.74 -11.78
CA SER A 114 -4.13 -13.19 -11.16
C SER A 114 -3.75 -12.01 -10.27
N ALA A 115 -4.66 -11.08 -10.11
CA ALA A 115 -4.51 -9.95 -9.22
C ALA A 115 -5.80 -9.70 -8.46
N ASP A 116 -5.68 -9.50 -7.15
CA ASP A 116 -6.77 -9.04 -6.31
C ASP A 116 -6.41 -7.66 -5.74
N ALA A 117 -7.37 -6.75 -5.74
CA ALA A 117 -7.26 -5.46 -5.09
C ALA A 117 -7.92 -5.49 -3.72
N PHE A 118 -7.34 -4.75 -2.79
CA PHE A 118 -7.83 -4.57 -1.42
C PHE A 118 -7.81 -3.10 -1.08
N VAL A 119 -8.82 -2.67 -0.35
CA VAL A 119 -8.88 -1.36 0.27
C VAL A 119 -9.15 -1.58 1.74
N HIS A 120 -8.34 -0.97 2.60
CA HIS A 120 -8.51 -1.01 4.05
C HIS A 120 -8.76 0.40 4.58
N GLY A 121 -9.59 0.51 5.61
CA GLY A 121 -10.02 1.78 6.17
C GLY A 121 -11.54 1.85 6.26
N GLU A 122 -12.11 3.02 6.42
CA GLU A 122 -13.56 3.15 6.42
C GLU A 122 -14.14 3.38 5.01
N ASP A 123 -15.46 3.31 4.92
CA ASP A 123 -16.26 3.23 3.69
C ASP A 123 -15.85 4.25 2.61
N LEU A 124 -15.19 3.76 1.57
CA LEU A 124 -14.72 4.57 0.44
C LEU A 124 -15.81 4.88 -0.59
N GLY A 125 -17.02 4.40 -0.39
CA GLY A 125 -17.93 4.30 -1.51
C GLY A 125 -17.35 3.38 -2.59
N THR A 126 -17.53 3.70 -3.86
CA THR A 126 -16.93 2.89 -4.94
C THR A 126 -15.61 3.50 -5.39
N ALA A 127 -14.50 2.89 -4.98
CA ALA A 127 -13.18 3.21 -5.52
C ALA A 127 -12.87 2.31 -6.71
N HIS A 128 -12.16 2.83 -7.72
CA HIS A 128 -11.61 2.04 -8.81
C HIS A 128 -10.11 1.87 -8.63
N MET A 129 -9.67 0.63 -8.51
CA MET A 129 -8.26 0.25 -8.51
C MET A 129 -7.85 -0.15 -9.91
N LEU A 130 -6.69 0.36 -10.36
CA LEU A 130 -6.10 0.00 -11.65
C LEU A 130 -4.69 -0.54 -11.42
N LEU A 131 -4.34 -1.60 -12.14
CA LEU A 131 -3.04 -2.23 -12.15
C LEU A 131 -2.52 -2.34 -13.57
N GLU A 132 -1.29 -1.86 -13.79
CA GLU A 132 -0.57 -2.04 -15.05
C GLU A 132 0.69 -2.87 -14.81
N LEU A 133 0.91 -3.88 -15.63
CA LEU A 133 2.12 -4.71 -15.65
C LEU A 133 2.87 -4.46 -16.95
N GLU A 134 4.15 -4.09 -16.86
CA GLU A 134 5.04 -3.94 -18.02
C GLU A 134 6.05 -5.10 -18.04
N TYR A 135 6.26 -5.67 -19.21
CA TYR A 135 7.13 -6.83 -19.41
C TYR A 135 8.41 -6.45 -20.15
N ASP A 136 9.51 -7.08 -19.77
CA ASP A 136 10.80 -7.03 -20.45
C ASP A 136 11.34 -5.62 -20.79
N GLY A 137 10.97 -4.62 -19.98
CA GLY A 137 11.58 -3.30 -19.98
C GLY A 137 12.92 -3.29 -19.22
N GLU A 138 13.35 -2.12 -18.78
CA GLU A 138 14.53 -1.99 -17.93
C GLU A 138 14.27 -2.57 -16.53
N PRO A 139 15.00 -3.61 -16.12
CA PRO A 139 14.74 -4.27 -14.85
C PRO A 139 15.14 -3.40 -13.65
N GLY A 140 14.30 -3.40 -12.64
CA GLY A 140 14.60 -2.81 -11.35
C GLY A 140 15.28 -3.79 -10.40
N ARG A 141 15.21 -3.50 -9.10
CA ARG A 141 15.82 -4.31 -8.04
C ARG A 141 14.81 -5.21 -7.33
N ILE A 142 13.53 -4.87 -7.37
CA ILE A 142 12.48 -5.50 -6.59
C ILE A 142 12.06 -6.81 -7.24
N VAL A 143 12.17 -7.91 -6.50
CA VAL A 143 11.71 -9.23 -6.94
C VAL A 143 10.43 -9.69 -6.22
N ASP A 144 10.11 -9.05 -5.09
CA ASP A 144 8.92 -9.34 -4.29
C ASP A 144 8.63 -8.19 -3.32
N CYS A 145 7.39 -8.06 -2.88
CA CYS A 145 6.98 -7.16 -1.79
C CYS A 145 5.99 -7.87 -0.86
N ASP A 146 6.03 -7.48 0.41
CA ASP A 146 5.07 -7.85 1.45
C ASP A 146 4.79 -6.63 2.32
N TYR A 147 3.59 -6.52 2.92
CA TYR A 147 3.24 -5.40 3.76
C TYR A 147 2.49 -5.81 5.03
N ARG A 148 2.51 -4.92 6.01
CA ARG A 148 1.67 -4.97 7.20
C ARG A 148 1.09 -3.61 7.49
N GLU A 149 -0.11 -3.60 8.02
CA GLU A 149 -0.85 -2.41 8.40
C GLU A 149 -1.57 -2.65 9.73
N ASP A 150 -1.93 -1.57 10.41
CA ASP A 150 -2.80 -1.60 11.58
C ASP A 150 -3.21 -0.19 12.00
N ASP A 151 -4.26 -0.09 12.82
CA ASP A 151 -4.69 1.16 13.41
C ASP A 151 -3.77 1.58 14.53
N ILE A 152 -3.39 2.84 14.53
CA ILE A 152 -2.60 3.46 15.58
C ILE A 152 -3.51 4.42 16.36
N GLY A 153 -3.71 4.11 17.62
CA GLY A 153 -4.56 4.92 18.49
C GLY A 153 -4.00 6.34 18.72
N ALA A 154 -4.86 7.21 19.24
CA ALA A 154 -4.55 8.61 19.54
C ALA A 154 -3.50 8.82 20.64
N ALA A 155 -3.14 7.79 21.42
CA ALA A 155 -2.18 7.90 22.51
C ALA A 155 -0.75 8.05 21.98
N ALA A 156 -0.11 9.19 22.28
CA ALA A 156 1.28 9.41 21.90
C ALA A 156 2.21 8.33 22.46
N ASN A 157 3.22 7.99 21.65
CA ASN A 157 4.32 7.10 22.03
C ASN A 157 3.90 5.68 22.48
N THR A 158 2.70 5.24 22.09
CA THR A 158 2.26 3.86 22.31
C THR A 158 2.57 3.03 21.07
N LEU A 159 3.44 2.02 21.23
CA LEU A 159 3.82 1.11 20.14
C LEU A 159 2.70 0.12 19.85
N VAL A 160 2.26 0.10 18.60
CA VAL A 160 1.32 -0.89 18.04
C VAL A 160 2.10 -1.78 17.07
N THR A 161 1.90 -3.08 17.14
CA THR A 161 2.50 -4.02 16.17
C THR A 161 1.63 -4.05 14.92
N LEU A 162 2.22 -3.75 13.77
CA LEU A 162 1.53 -3.88 12.49
C LEU A 162 1.49 -5.35 12.10
N ALA A 163 0.32 -5.93 12.09
CA ALA A 163 0.15 -7.39 11.96
C ALA A 163 -0.93 -7.83 10.97
N THR A 164 -1.70 -6.92 10.41
CA THR A 164 -2.75 -7.23 9.44
C THR A 164 -2.31 -7.02 7.99
N ARG A 165 -2.98 -7.67 7.05
CA ARG A 165 -2.71 -7.56 5.62
C ARG A 165 -3.95 -7.95 4.80
N GLY A 166 -4.28 -7.18 3.78
CA GLY A 166 -5.44 -7.44 2.90
C GLY A 166 -6.68 -7.67 3.74
N ALA A 167 -7.84 -7.77 3.31
CA ALA A 167 -9.08 -8.08 4.05
C ALA A 167 -8.99 -8.09 5.61
N ALA A 168 -8.14 -7.25 6.22
CA ALA A 168 -7.85 -7.16 7.66
C ALA A 168 -7.46 -8.51 8.32
N VAL A 169 -6.81 -9.39 7.58
CA VAL A 169 -6.41 -10.71 8.09
C VAL A 169 -5.14 -10.58 8.94
N ALA A 170 -5.17 -11.14 10.15
CA ALA A 170 -4.00 -11.19 11.02
C ALA A 170 -2.93 -12.14 10.45
N GLU A 171 -1.84 -11.58 9.95
CA GLU A 171 -0.69 -12.31 9.38
C GLU A 171 0.50 -12.38 10.33
N GLY A 172 0.54 -11.50 11.33
CA GLY A 172 1.63 -11.39 12.29
C GLY A 172 2.92 -10.80 11.71
N ASP A 173 4.04 -11.18 12.30
CA ASP A 173 5.37 -10.67 11.93
C ASP A 173 5.74 -11.07 10.48
N PHE A 174 6.53 -10.25 9.79
CA PHE A 174 7.09 -10.60 8.47
C PHE A 174 8.01 -11.82 8.54
N LYS A 175 7.95 -12.66 7.52
CA LYS A 175 8.86 -13.81 7.33
C LYS A 175 9.51 -13.73 5.93
N PRO A 176 10.59 -12.95 5.78
CA PRO A 176 11.20 -12.74 4.48
C PRO A 176 11.53 -14.04 3.74
N ALA A 177 11.13 -14.13 2.48
CA ALA A 177 11.53 -15.21 1.57
C ALA A 177 12.88 -14.92 0.88
N TYR A 178 13.36 -13.67 0.94
CA TYR A 178 14.58 -13.18 0.30
C TYR A 178 15.56 -12.61 1.32
N GLY A 179 16.83 -12.55 0.95
CA GLY A 179 17.92 -12.20 1.87
C GLY A 179 18.20 -10.70 2.05
N THR A 180 17.51 -9.83 1.33
CA THR A 180 17.76 -8.38 1.39
C THR A 180 16.46 -7.60 1.27
N ILE A 181 16.21 -6.69 2.20
CA ILE A 181 15.22 -5.61 2.01
C ILE A 181 15.91 -4.50 1.25
N CYS A 182 15.51 -4.28 0.01
CA CYS A 182 16.06 -3.25 -0.86
C CYS A 182 15.31 -1.94 -0.80
N GLU A 183 14.07 -1.96 -0.32
CA GLU A 183 13.27 -0.76 -0.14
C GLU A 183 12.26 -0.97 1.01
N ILE A 184 12.07 0.07 1.80
CA ILE A 184 11.02 0.17 2.80
C ILE A 184 10.07 1.28 2.34
N ILE A 185 8.79 0.98 2.27
CA ILE A 185 7.75 1.93 1.92
C ILE A 185 6.86 2.09 3.14
N VAL A 186 6.65 3.32 3.57
CA VAL A 186 5.82 3.63 4.73
C VAL A 186 4.77 4.64 4.39
N GLY A 187 3.60 4.44 4.92
CA GLY A 187 2.48 5.34 4.76
C GLY A 187 1.69 5.48 6.04
N ALA A 188 0.93 6.54 6.11
CA ALA A 188 -0.01 6.77 7.17
C ALA A 188 -1.21 7.52 6.62
N ALA A 189 -2.39 7.05 6.99
CA ALA A 189 -3.66 7.71 6.71
C ALA A 189 -4.24 8.20 8.03
N LEU A 190 -4.68 9.44 8.09
CA LEU A 190 -5.31 10.01 9.26
C LEU A 190 -6.75 9.52 9.37
N ASP A 191 -7.17 9.15 10.57
CA ASP A 191 -8.57 8.92 10.92
C ASP A 191 -9.10 10.16 11.67
N PRO A 192 -9.98 10.97 11.04
CA PRO A 192 -10.44 12.22 11.61
C PRO A 192 -11.58 12.07 12.63
N THR A 193 -11.80 10.93 13.27
CA THR A 193 -12.89 10.70 14.23
C THR A 193 -12.85 11.60 15.50
N GLY A 194 -12.20 12.73 15.45
CA GLY A 194 -12.08 13.68 16.54
C GLY A 194 -12.23 15.13 16.11
N ASP A 195 -12.62 15.96 17.03
CA ASP A 195 -12.86 17.40 16.94
C ASP A 195 -11.94 18.12 15.94
N ALA A 196 -12.50 18.53 14.81
CA ALA A 196 -11.85 19.16 13.67
C ALA A 196 -11.22 20.56 13.95
N ALA A 197 -11.18 20.96 15.21
CA ALA A 197 -10.88 22.35 15.58
C ALA A 197 -9.39 22.72 15.68
N ASN A 198 -8.47 21.76 15.59
CA ASN A 198 -7.06 22.04 15.87
C ASN A 198 -6.14 21.31 14.89
N GLY A 199 -5.78 21.91 13.79
CA GLY A 199 -4.78 21.48 12.81
C GLY A 199 -4.08 20.13 13.15
N LEU A 200 -4.62 19.03 12.60
CA LEU A 200 -4.26 17.70 13.03
C LEU A 200 -2.96 17.24 12.37
N VAL A 201 -1.96 16.93 13.14
CA VAL A 201 -0.71 16.32 12.67
C VAL A 201 -0.70 14.85 13.10
N PHE A 202 -0.66 13.95 12.15
CA PHE A 202 -0.35 12.55 12.37
C PHE A 202 1.08 12.31 11.91
N ALA A 203 1.95 12.01 12.86
CA ALA A 203 3.38 11.79 12.61
C ALA A 203 3.78 10.41 13.14
N PRO A 204 3.65 9.35 12.31
CA PRO A 204 4.02 8.01 12.73
C PRO A 204 5.53 7.83 12.78
N ALA A 205 6.00 7.16 13.82
CA ALA A 205 7.35 6.63 13.88
C ALA A 205 7.29 5.11 13.87
N PHE A 206 8.20 4.50 13.14
CA PHE A 206 8.26 3.06 12.94
C PHE A 206 9.51 2.47 13.56
N GLN A 207 9.40 1.26 14.08
CA GLN A 207 10.51 0.50 14.63
C GLN A 207 10.52 -0.92 14.07
N LEU A 208 11.67 -1.34 13.56
CA LEU A 208 11.93 -2.72 13.15
C LEU A 208 12.71 -3.44 14.24
N SER A 209 12.31 -4.66 14.54
CA SER A 209 13.00 -5.54 15.49
C SER A 209 12.83 -7.01 15.06
N GLY A 210 13.54 -7.91 15.71
CA GLY A 210 13.35 -9.34 15.51
C GLY A 210 14.59 -10.08 15.03
N SER A 211 14.54 -11.42 15.11
CA SER A 211 15.65 -12.31 14.78
C SER A 211 15.97 -12.37 13.28
N GLY A 212 15.06 -11.89 12.43
CA GLY A 212 15.25 -11.81 11.00
C GLY A 212 16.19 -10.68 10.56
N LEU A 213 16.39 -9.65 11.37
CA LEU A 213 17.30 -8.56 11.06
C LEU A 213 18.75 -8.95 11.34
N MET A 214 19.65 -8.70 10.39
CA MET A 214 21.10 -8.89 10.55
C MET A 214 21.80 -7.62 11.04
N LEU A 215 21.07 -6.76 11.74
CA LEU A 215 21.57 -5.51 12.31
C LEU A 215 21.67 -5.62 13.82
N ALA A 216 22.68 -4.95 14.38
CA ALA A 216 22.79 -4.78 15.82
C ALA A 216 21.86 -3.65 16.28
N GLY A 217 20.75 -4.01 16.92
CA GLY A 217 19.79 -3.05 17.49
C GLY A 217 18.51 -2.88 16.67
N ASN A 218 17.65 -2.01 17.16
CA ASN A 218 16.38 -1.70 16.50
C ASN A 218 16.58 -0.61 15.44
N TYR A 219 16.02 -0.83 14.26
CA TYR A 219 15.98 0.18 13.22
C TYR A 219 14.76 1.06 13.42
N LYS A 220 14.95 2.39 13.49
CA LYS A 220 13.87 3.36 13.68
C LYS A 220 13.87 4.37 12.55
N PHE A 221 12.69 4.72 12.06
CA PHE A 221 12.51 5.72 11.01
C PHE A 221 11.17 6.44 11.17
N LEU A 222 11.05 7.60 10.55
CA LEU A 222 9.83 8.39 10.55
C LEU A 222 9.02 8.06 9.31
N GLY A 223 7.70 8.03 9.45
CA GLY A 223 6.79 8.02 8.32
C GLY A 223 6.47 9.44 7.83
N PRO A 224 5.76 9.56 6.72
CA PRO A 224 5.28 10.84 6.26
C PRO A 224 4.37 11.45 7.34
N ALA A 225 4.58 12.72 7.65
CA ALA A 225 3.60 13.48 8.42
C ALA A 225 2.31 13.57 7.58
N GLY A 226 1.21 13.18 8.16
CA GLY A 226 -0.10 13.35 7.51
C GLY A 226 -0.37 14.82 7.20
N PRO A 227 -1.24 15.14 6.24
CA PRO A 227 -1.58 16.52 5.94
C PRO A 227 -2.13 17.18 7.20
N THR A 228 -1.66 18.37 7.45
CA THR A 228 -2.32 19.29 8.39
C THR A 228 -3.69 19.61 7.80
N GLN A 229 -4.75 19.34 8.54
CA GLN A 229 -6.09 19.74 8.11
C GLN A 229 -6.10 21.25 7.91
N PRO A 230 -6.54 21.75 6.77
CA PRO A 230 -6.81 23.17 6.65
C PRO A 230 -7.93 23.58 7.61
N ASP A 231 -7.82 24.77 8.16
CA ASP A 231 -8.75 25.37 9.10
C ASP A 231 -10.21 25.18 8.69
N THR A 232 -11.08 24.85 9.63
CA THR A 232 -12.47 24.43 9.43
C THR A 232 -13.40 25.48 8.81
N ASP A 233 -12.91 26.68 8.55
CA ASP A 233 -13.70 27.80 8.00
C ASP A 233 -13.74 27.82 6.46
N VAL A 234 -13.08 26.89 5.77
CA VAL A 234 -13.12 26.83 4.31
C VAL A 234 -14.04 25.68 3.87
N ALA A 235 -15.23 26.04 3.42
CA ALA A 235 -16.16 25.10 2.79
C ALA A 235 -15.51 24.43 1.58
N GLY A 236 -15.08 23.20 1.73
CA GLY A 236 -14.43 22.43 0.67
C GLY A 236 -13.39 21.47 1.21
N ASN A 237 -13.79 20.46 1.96
CA ASN A 237 -12.89 19.40 2.38
C ASN A 237 -12.42 18.61 1.16
N GLN A 238 -11.12 18.50 0.99
CA GLN A 238 -10.51 17.80 -0.13
C GLN A 238 -9.83 16.53 0.39
N SER A 239 -10.23 15.38 -0.12
CA SER A 239 -9.46 14.18 0.05
C SER A 239 -8.09 14.34 -0.60
N VAL A 240 -7.03 14.06 0.13
CA VAL A 240 -5.66 14.16 -0.36
C VAL A 240 -5.10 12.75 -0.57
N ILE A 241 -4.65 12.47 -1.77
CA ILE A 241 -3.91 11.26 -2.04
C ILE A 241 -2.45 11.52 -1.69
N ILE A 242 -1.93 10.70 -0.77
CA ILE A 242 -0.55 10.79 -0.30
C ILE A 242 0.21 9.61 -0.88
N ASN A 243 1.32 9.92 -1.54
CA ASN A 243 2.26 8.86 -1.88
C ASN A 243 3.02 8.45 -0.62
N PRO A 244 3.08 7.13 -0.32
CA PRO A 244 3.92 6.63 0.74
C PRO A 244 5.37 7.08 0.60
N GLU A 245 6.04 7.30 1.72
CA GLU A 245 7.47 7.59 1.76
C GLU A 245 8.28 6.34 1.40
N ARG A 246 9.36 6.51 0.62
CA ARG A 246 10.18 5.40 0.12
C ARG A 246 11.62 5.54 0.58
N TYR A 247 12.11 4.54 1.29
CA TYR A 247 13.48 4.46 1.78
C TYR A 247 14.24 3.38 1.03
N LEU A 248 15.18 3.77 0.20
CA LEU A 248 16.11 2.84 -0.42
C LEU A 248 17.06 2.29 0.63
N THR A 249 17.14 0.98 0.74
CA THR A 249 17.92 0.28 1.76
C THR A 249 18.77 -0.85 1.18
N ASN A 250 19.56 -1.47 2.02
CA ASN A 250 20.27 -2.71 1.75
C ASN A 250 20.37 -3.51 3.06
N ILE A 251 19.22 -3.70 3.71
CA ILE A 251 19.17 -4.39 5.00
C ILE A 251 19.22 -5.88 4.75
N LYS A 252 20.28 -6.54 5.24
CA LYS A 252 20.38 -7.99 5.20
C LYS A 252 19.47 -8.62 6.22
N VAL A 253 18.74 -9.65 5.78
CA VAL A 253 17.77 -10.37 6.60
C VAL A 253 18.01 -11.89 6.51
N LYS A 254 17.61 -12.59 7.56
CA LYS A 254 17.65 -14.05 7.59
C LYS A 254 16.32 -14.58 7.08
N VAL A 255 16.36 -15.27 5.94
CA VAL A 255 15.21 -15.91 5.32
C VAL A 255 14.48 -16.82 6.33
N GLY A 256 13.16 -16.71 6.38
CA GLY A 256 12.28 -17.49 7.24
C GLY A 256 12.27 -17.07 8.73
N ASN A 257 13.13 -16.13 9.14
CA ASN A 257 13.10 -15.59 10.50
C ASN A 257 12.15 -14.41 10.56
N THR A 258 11.68 -14.06 11.76
CA THR A 258 10.69 -13.03 11.96
C THR A 258 11.27 -11.63 12.01
N ILE A 259 10.60 -10.68 11.36
CA ILE A 259 10.82 -9.25 11.52
C ILE A 259 9.51 -8.63 11.99
N ARG A 260 9.56 -8.00 13.15
CA ARG A 260 8.44 -7.27 13.72
C ARG A 260 8.54 -5.80 13.35
N VAL A 261 7.42 -5.26 12.90
CA VAL A 261 7.24 -3.83 12.69
C VAL A 261 6.26 -3.31 13.72
N GLN A 262 6.66 -2.24 14.38
CA GLN A 262 5.80 -1.51 15.28
C GLN A 262 5.74 -0.05 14.85
N ALA A 263 4.59 0.55 14.98
CA ALA A 263 4.39 1.97 14.75
C ALA A 263 3.83 2.65 15.99
N GLN A 264 4.10 3.92 16.12
CA GLN A 264 3.55 4.77 17.18
C GLN A 264 3.23 6.15 16.62
N ASN A 265 2.22 6.79 17.15
CA ASN A 265 1.99 8.21 16.92
C ASN A 265 2.91 9.03 17.83
N ILE A 266 3.61 10.03 17.30
CA ILE A 266 4.47 10.93 18.08
C ILE A 266 3.63 12.00 18.77
N GLU A 267 2.55 12.43 18.13
CA GLU A 267 1.62 13.43 18.65
C GLU A 267 0.33 12.76 19.17
N SER A 268 -0.20 13.22 20.28
CA SER A 268 -1.34 12.59 20.96
C SER A 268 -2.69 13.21 20.61
N ILE A 269 -3.03 13.39 19.34
CA ILE A 269 -4.24 14.12 19.01
C ILE A 269 -5.25 13.28 18.24
N ASN A 270 -4.84 12.40 17.33
CA ASN A 270 -5.77 11.58 16.54
C ASN A 270 -5.28 10.18 16.29
N PRO A 271 -6.21 9.22 16.18
CA PRO A 271 -5.91 7.92 15.64
C PRO A 271 -5.58 8.02 14.15
N GLY A 272 -4.98 7.00 13.62
CA GLY A 272 -4.67 6.89 12.21
C GLY A 272 -4.33 5.45 11.84
N HIS A 273 -4.23 5.21 10.55
CA HIS A 273 -3.85 3.93 10.00
C HIS A 273 -2.42 3.99 9.47
N ALA A 274 -1.58 3.04 9.84
CA ALA A 274 -0.21 2.97 9.39
C ALA A 274 0.05 1.72 8.56
N ILE A 275 0.84 1.86 7.51
CA ILE A 275 1.23 0.79 6.61
C ILE A 275 2.74 0.79 6.40
N VAL A 276 3.33 -0.40 6.37
CA VAL A 276 4.72 -0.62 6.01
C VAL A 276 4.81 -1.74 5.00
N ALA A 277 5.51 -1.50 3.89
CA ALA A 277 5.87 -2.54 2.95
C ALA A 277 7.38 -2.72 2.88
N PHE A 278 7.82 -3.98 2.77
CA PHE A 278 9.18 -4.37 2.48
C PHE A 278 9.26 -4.89 1.06
N CYS A 279 10.11 -4.28 0.24
CA CYS A 279 10.44 -4.81 -1.06
C CYS A 279 11.81 -5.51 -0.99
N TYR A 280 11.89 -6.68 -1.57
CA TYR A 280 13.03 -7.59 -1.49
C TYR A 280 13.81 -7.66 -2.81
N SER A 281 15.11 -7.99 -2.69
CA SER A 281 16.00 -8.28 -3.82
C SER A 281 16.93 -9.47 -3.56
#